data_441a1e9c81cde49acc9dd9ef0c266a12
#
_entry.id   441a1e9c81cde49acc9dd9ef0c266a12
#
_cell.length_a   1.000
_cell.length_b   1.000
_cell.length_c   1.000
_cell.angle_alpha   90.00
_cell.angle_beta   90.00
_cell.angle_gamma   90.00
#
_symmetry.space_group_name_H-M   'P 1'
#
loop_
_entity.id
_entity.type
_entity.pdbx_description
1 polymer ?
#
loop_
_entity_poly.entity_id
_entity_poly.type
_entity_poly.pdbx_seq_one_letter_code
_entity_poly.pdbx_strand_id
1 'polypeptide(L)'
;SVLRAVNSLCLDDDGDKQEHSPNRIVMFMDELNKFAPREAKPNKSPILQNILEVTERGRSLGMVLFGAEQFKSAIHERVTGNTANNVYGRTNDIEANKHRFLSATYKRIMTRLAQGQLIIESPKFRQVMQIKFPFPPYNQPK
;
A
#
# COMPACT_ATOMS: atom_id res chain seq x y z
N SER A 1 6.05 6.82 -18.53
CA SER A 1 4.98 6.73 -17.53
C SER A 1 5.25 7.70 -16.39
N VAL A 2 4.22 8.12 -15.67
CA VAL A 2 4.34 9.03 -14.51
C VAL A 2 5.35 8.50 -13.50
N LEU A 3 5.33 7.20 -13.19
CA LEU A 3 6.28 6.57 -12.27
C LEU A 3 7.73 6.72 -12.72
N ARG A 4 8.00 6.61 -14.03
CA ARG A 4 9.36 6.83 -14.56
C ARG A 4 9.77 8.30 -14.42
N ALA A 5 8.86 9.25 -14.67
CA ALA A 5 9.13 10.67 -14.48
C ALA A 5 9.41 10.99 -12.99
N VAL A 6 8.64 10.40 -12.06
CA VAL A 6 8.87 10.56 -10.62
C VAL A 6 10.22 9.97 -10.21
N ASN A 7 10.58 8.79 -10.69
CA ASN A 7 11.90 8.19 -10.42
C ASN A 7 13.03 9.07 -10.96
N SER A 8 12.90 9.62 -12.18
CA SER A 8 13.92 10.51 -12.77
C SER A 8 14.06 11.85 -12.04
N LEU A 9 13.08 12.29 -11.25
CA LEU A 9 13.19 13.46 -10.38
C LEU A 9 13.96 13.18 -9.09
N CYS A 10 14.09 11.92 -8.71
CA CYS A 10 14.72 11.50 -7.45
C CYS A 10 16.10 10.89 -7.64
N LEU A 11 16.38 10.34 -8.82
CA LEU A 11 17.58 9.58 -9.13
C LEU A 11 18.38 10.27 -10.24
N ASP A 12 19.69 10.22 -10.15
CA ASP A 12 20.61 10.52 -11.24
C ASP A 12 20.76 9.33 -12.19
N ASP A 13 21.59 9.47 -13.23
CA ASP A 13 21.84 8.42 -14.22
C ASP A 13 22.51 7.17 -13.62
N ASP A 14 23.21 7.32 -12.49
CA ASP A 14 23.83 6.21 -11.73
C ASP A 14 22.87 5.55 -10.74
N GLY A 15 21.64 6.06 -10.60
CA GLY A 15 20.60 5.54 -9.74
C GLY A 15 20.72 5.97 -8.27
N ASP A 16 21.51 7.00 -8.00
CA ASP A 16 21.63 7.65 -6.70
C ASP A 16 20.67 8.84 -6.55
N LYS A 17 20.46 9.30 -5.31
CA LYS A 17 19.57 10.43 -5.05
C LYS A 17 20.18 11.72 -5.60
N GLN A 18 19.44 12.43 -6.44
CA GLN A 18 19.88 13.72 -6.97
C GLN A 18 20.04 14.75 -5.84
N GLU A 19 21.05 15.61 -5.96
CA GLU A 19 21.34 16.68 -5.00
C GLU A 19 20.15 17.65 -4.82
N HIS A 20 19.39 17.90 -5.90
CA HIS A 20 18.22 18.78 -5.92
C HIS A 20 16.89 18.01 -5.91
N SER A 21 16.88 16.73 -5.52
CA SER A 21 15.65 15.96 -5.46
C SER A 21 14.68 16.54 -4.41
N PRO A 22 13.36 16.46 -4.64
CA PRO A 22 12.39 16.93 -3.66
C PRO A 22 12.57 16.16 -2.33
N ASN A 23 12.44 16.88 -1.22
CA ASN A 23 12.64 16.29 0.12
C ASN A 23 11.70 15.12 0.40
N ARG A 24 10.52 15.11 -0.19
CA ARG A 24 9.56 14.02 -0.07
C ARG A 24 8.54 14.05 -1.20
N ILE A 25 8.28 12.88 -1.80
CA ILE A 25 7.21 12.64 -2.77
C ILE A 25 6.23 11.64 -2.15
N VAL A 26 4.95 12.00 -2.16
CA VAL A 26 3.86 11.13 -1.71
C VAL A 26 3.01 10.74 -2.91
N MET A 27 2.87 9.45 -3.15
CA MET A 27 2.07 8.89 -4.25
C MET A 27 0.87 8.13 -3.68
N PHE A 28 -0.30 8.37 -4.26
CA PHE A 28 -1.51 7.60 -3.99
C PHE A 28 -1.87 6.80 -5.23
N MET A 29 -2.00 5.49 -5.08
CA MET A 29 -2.40 4.57 -6.15
C MET A 29 -3.65 3.82 -5.73
N ASP A 30 -4.74 4.06 -6.44
CA ASP A 30 -5.96 3.27 -6.30
C ASP A 30 -5.92 2.06 -7.23
N GLU A 31 -6.55 0.97 -6.82
CA GLU A 31 -6.55 -0.31 -7.54
C GLU A 31 -5.13 -0.79 -7.88
N LEU A 32 -4.28 -0.86 -6.86
CA LEU A 32 -2.85 -1.20 -7.00
C LEU A 32 -2.61 -2.52 -7.74
N ASN A 33 -3.53 -3.47 -7.68
CA ASN A 33 -3.48 -4.74 -8.42
C ASN A 33 -3.44 -4.55 -9.94
N LYS A 34 -3.97 -3.46 -10.50
CA LYS A 34 -3.87 -3.17 -11.93
C LYS A 34 -2.44 -2.90 -12.39
N PHE A 35 -1.62 -2.38 -11.49
CA PHE A 35 -0.23 -2.01 -11.76
C PHE A 35 0.78 -3.04 -11.25
N ALA A 36 0.43 -3.74 -10.18
CA ALA A 36 1.23 -4.77 -9.54
C ALA A 36 0.43 -6.05 -9.27
N PRO A 37 -0.13 -6.71 -10.31
CA PRO A 37 -0.92 -7.92 -10.12
C PRO A 37 -0.05 -9.08 -9.61
N ARG A 38 -0.64 -9.95 -8.81
CA ARG A 38 0.05 -11.06 -8.14
C ARG A 38 0.89 -11.93 -9.06
N GLU A 39 0.34 -12.25 -10.23
CA GLU A 39 0.97 -13.17 -11.18
C GLU A 39 1.93 -12.48 -12.16
N ALA A 40 2.11 -11.17 -12.05
CA ALA A 40 3.01 -10.44 -12.93
C ALA A 40 4.46 -10.82 -12.67
N LYS A 41 5.23 -10.91 -13.76
CA LYS A 41 6.68 -11.15 -13.69
C LYS A 41 7.39 -9.79 -13.81
N PRO A 42 8.24 -9.41 -12.84
CA PRO A 42 8.93 -8.11 -12.87
C PRO A 42 9.70 -7.86 -14.18
N ASN A 43 10.37 -8.89 -14.73
CA ASN A 43 11.12 -8.81 -15.98
C ASN A 43 10.26 -8.58 -17.23
N LYS A 44 8.93 -8.72 -17.13
CA LYS A 44 7.98 -8.51 -18.22
C LYS A 44 7.06 -7.31 -18.02
N SER A 45 7.17 -6.62 -16.88
CA SER A 45 6.31 -5.49 -16.54
C SER A 45 7.14 -4.31 -16.01
N PRO A 46 7.48 -3.32 -16.87
CA PRO A 46 8.22 -2.12 -16.45
C PRO A 46 7.50 -1.32 -15.35
N ILE A 47 6.16 -1.34 -15.34
CA ILE A 47 5.38 -0.65 -14.30
C ILE A 47 5.59 -1.34 -12.96
N LEU A 48 5.51 -2.67 -12.92
CA LEU A 48 5.77 -3.42 -11.70
C LEU A 48 7.19 -3.21 -11.19
N GLN A 49 8.20 -3.16 -12.07
CA GLN A 49 9.57 -2.85 -11.67
C GLN A 49 9.67 -1.50 -10.96
N ASN A 50 9.05 -0.45 -11.52
CA ASN A 50 9.05 0.87 -10.90
C ASN A 50 8.34 0.88 -9.54
N ILE A 51 7.23 0.14 -9.39
CA ILE A 51 6.52 0.01 -8.10
C ILE A 51 7.40 -0.72 -7.08
N LEU A 52 8.06 -1.80 -7.49
CA LEU A 52 8.96 -2.54 -6.62
C LEU A 52 10.14 -1.66 -6.15
N GLU A 53 10.72 -0.86 -7.05
CA GLU A 53 11.76 0.08 -6.69
C GLU A 53 11.29 1.09 -5.65
N VAL A 54 10.10 1.67 -5.83
CA VAL A 54 9.50 2.58 -4.85
C VAL A 54 9.22 1.88 -3.51
N THR A 55 8.72 0.65 -3.51
CA THR A 55 8.42 -0.07 -2.27
C THR A 55 9.67 -0.57 -1.55
N GLU A 56 10.73 -0.90 -2.27
CA GLU A 56 11.98 -1.42 -1.72
C GLU A 56 12.96 -0.31 -1.32
N ARG A 57 13.05 0.76 -2.11
CA ARG A 57 14.03 1.86 -1.95
C ARG A 57 13.40 3.21 -1.60
N GLY A 58 12.08 3.34 -1.63
CA GLY A 58 11.37 4.61 -1.48
C GLY A 58 11.80 5.40 -0.25
N ARG A 59 12.10 4.72 0.88
CA ARG A 59 12.55 5.39 2.09
C ARG A 59 13.86 6.17 1.88
N SER A 60 14.84 5.61 1.21
CA SER A 60 16.12 6.28 0.92
C SER A 60 15.96 7.40 -0.11
N LEU A 61 14.97 7.27 -1.01
CA LEU A 61 14.66 8.24 -2.05
C LEU A 61 13.70 9.35 -1.59
N GLY A 62 13.21 9.32 -0.36
CA GLY A 62 12.20 10.26 0.14
C GLY A 62 10.80 10.02 -0.46
N MET A 63 10.53 8.82 -0.99
CA MET A 63 9.26 8.47 -1.63
C MET A 63 8.38 7.69 -0.67
N VAL A 64 7.09 8.02 -0.64
CA VAL A 64 6.06 7.31 0.14
C VAL A 64 4.95 6.88 -0.81
N LEU A 65 4.63 5.59 -0.80
CA LEU A 65 3.52 5.03 -1.59
C LEU A 65 2.36 4.66 -0.66
N PHE A 66 1.18 5.21 -0.94
CA PHE A 66 -0.10 4.75 -0.43
C PHE A 66 -0.82 3.98 -1.53
N GLY A 67 -0.97 2.67 -1.34
CA GLY A 67 -1.73 1.82 -2.26
C GLY A 67 -3.07 1.45 -1.66
N ALA A 68 -4.15 1.64 -2.41
CA ALA A 68 -5.47 1.15 -2.07
C ALA A 68 -5.83 -0.05 -2.94
N GLU A 69 -6.54 -1.03 -2.35
CA GLU A 69 -6.94 -2.24 -3.03
C GLU A 69 -8.11 -2.91 -2.31
N GLN A 70 -9.01 -3.54 -3.06
CA GLN A 70 -10.12 -4.31 -2.49
C GLN A 70 -9.65 -5.65 -1.92
N PHE A 71 -8.69 -6.31 -2.59
CA PHE A 71 -8.17 -7.62 -2.21
C PHE A 71 -6.64 -7.62 -2.16
N LYS A 72 -6.08 -7.56 -0.95
CA LYS A 72 -4.62 -7.62 -0.75
C LYS A 72 -4.00 -8.85 -1.43
N SER A 73 -4.74 -9.96 -1.49
CA SER A 73 -4.28 -11.19 -2.13
C SER A 73 -4.11 -11.08 -3.66
N ALA A 74 -4.65 -10.02 -4.28
CA ALA A 74 -4.50 -9.76 -5.71
C ALA A 74 -3.21 -9.00 -6.06
N ILE A 75 -2.50 -8.47 -5.05
CA ILE A 75 -1.26 -7.70 -5.24
C ILE A 75 -0.05 -8.63 -5.23
N HIS A 76 0.96 -8.25 -6.00
CA HIS A 76 2.26 -8.93 -6.06
C HIS A 76 2.91 -9.03 -4.67
N GLU A 77 3.42 -10.22 -4.32
CA GLU A 77 3.91 -10.53 -2.97
C GLU A 77 5.08 -9.66 -2.50
N ARG A 78 6.00 -9.28 -3.39
CA ARG A 78 7.11 -8.39 -3.03
C ARG A 78 6.63 -6.98 -2.67
N VAL A 79 5.54 -6.49 -3.28
CA VAL A 79 4.94 -5.20 -2.93
C VAL A 79 4.34 -5.28 -1.53
N THR A 80 3.49 -6.29 -1.28
CA THR A 80 2.86 -6.47 0.03
C THR A 80 3.85 -6.82 1.14
N GLY A 81 4.93 -7.55 0.82
CA GLY A 81 6.00 -7.89 1.76
C GLY A 81 6.85 -6.70 2.20
N ASN A 82 7.00 -5.69 1.35
CA ASN A 82 7.74 -4.46 1.66
C ASN A 82 6.84 -3.35 2.26
N THR A 83 5.54 -3.60 2.42
CA THR A 83 4.61 -2.63 3.01
C THR A 83 4.75 -2.62 4.53
N ALA A 84 5.22 -1.50 5.09
CA ALA A 84 5.43 -1.37 6.52
C ALA A 84 4.12 -1.22 7.32
N ASN A 85 3.13 -0.53 6.76
CA ASN A 85 1.85 -0.28 7.42
C ASN A 85 0.72 -0.87 6.60
N ASN A 86 -0.14 -1.64 7.23
CA ASN A 86 -1.33 -2.19 6.59
C ASN A 86 -2.58 -1.66 7.28
N VAL A 87 -3.54 -1.23 6.47
CA VAL A 87 -4.84 -0.74 6.94
C VAL A 87 -5.92 -1.59 6.29
N TYR A 88 -6.71 -2.26 7.11
CA TYR A 88 -7.75 -3.18 6.64
C TYR A 88 -9.13 -2.60 6.91
N GLY A 89 -9.91 -2.47 5.85
CA GLY A 89 -11.33 -2.20 5.91
C GLY A 89 -12.16 -3.49 6.02
N ARG A 90 -13.48 -3.35 5.91
CA ARG A 90 -14.38 -4.50 5.86
C ARG A 90 -14.09 -5.35 4.61
N THR A 91 -14.00 -6.66 4.81
CA THR A 91 -13.81 -7.63 3.73
C THR A 91 -14.65 -8.88 3.97
N ASN A 92 -14.69 -9.82 3.02
CA ASN A 92 -15.35 -11.10 3.16
C ASN A 92 -14.46 -12.13 3.89
N ASP A 93 -15.07 -13.23 4.34
CA ASP A 93 -14.37 -14.28 5.09
C ASP A 93 -13.26 -14.95 4.29
N ILE A 94 -13.44 -15.11 2.97
CA ILE A 94 -12.46 -15.74 2.09
C ILE A 94 -11.18 -14.90 2.06
N GLU A 95 -11.30 -13.60 1.87
CA GLU A 95 -10.14 -12.70 1.86
C GLU A 95 -9.52 -12.54 3.25
N ALA A 96 -10.36 -12.39 4.29
CA ALA A 96 -9.88 -12.31 5.67
C ALA A 96 -9.01 -13.51 6.06
N ASN A 97 -9.35 -14.70 5.62
CA ASN A 97 -8.58 -15.93 5.91
C ASN A 97 -7.22 -16.00 5.21
N LYS A 98 -7.02 -15.25 4.12
CA LYS A 98 -5.72 -15.16 3.44
C LYS A 98 -4.68 -14.33 4.19
N HIS A 99 -5.09 -13.50 5.15
CA HIS A 99 -4.18 -12.69 5.97
C HIS A 99 -3.52 -13.54 7.06
N ARG A 100 -2.35 -14.12 6.75
CA ARG A 100 -1.67 -15.09 7.62
C ARG A 100 -1.22 -14.53 8.97
N PHE A 101 -0.89 -13.24 9.03
CA PHE A 101 -0.35 -12.59 10.23
C PHE A 101 -1.42 -12.08 11.20
N LEU A 102 -2.68 -12.01 10.78
CA LEU A 102 -3.78 -11.61 11.65
C LEU A 102 -4.32 -12.81 12.44
N SER A 103 -4.56 -12.60 13.75
CA SER A 103 -5.20 -13.61 14.58
C SER A 103 -6.63 -13.91 14.12
N ALA A 104 -7.17 -15.07 14.48
CA ALA A 104 -8.55 -15.44 14.16
C ALA A 104 -9.57 -14.41 14.66
N THR A 105 -9.31 -13.77 15.79
CA THR A 105 -10.15 -12.70 16.34
C THR A 105 -10.21 -11.50 15.42
N TYR A 106 -9.06 -11.00 14.94
CA TYR A 106 -9.03 -9.86 14.02
C TYR A 106 -9.63 -10.18 12.65
N LYS A 107 -9.43 -11.38 12.12
CA LYS A 107 -10.09 -11.85 10.88
C LYS A 107 -11.61 -11.79 11.01
N ARG A 108 -12.16 -12.24 12.13
CA ARG A 108 -13.60 -12.19 12.42
C ARG A 108 -14.10 -10.75 12.59
N ILE A 109 -13.30 -9.85 13.21
CA ILE A 109 -13.63 -8.44 13.33
C ILE A 109 -13.68 -7.78 11.95
N MET A 110 -12.71 -8.06 11.06
CA MET A 110 -12.65 -7.50 9.71
C MET A 110 -13.94 -7.71 8.91
N THR A 111 -14.56 -8.88 9.01
CA THR A 111 -15.79 -9.18 8.27
C THR A 111 -17.02 -8.44 8.79
N ARG A 112 -16.92 -7.86 10.00
CA ARG A 112 -18.01 -7.17 10.70
C ARG A 112 -17.78 -5.67 10.91
N LEU A 113 -16.70 -5.12 10.39
CA LEU A 113 -16.42 -3.70 10.51
C LEU A 113 -17.56 -2.87 9.91
N ALA A 114 -17.99 -1.86 10.66
CA ALA A 114 -18.93 -0.85 10.17
C ALA A 114 -18.21 0.21 9.32
N GLN A 115 -18.97 1.02 8.62
CA GLN A 115 -18.41 2.15 7.85
C GLN A 115 -17.55 3.05 8.76
N GLY A 116 -16.37 3.41 8.26
CA GLY A 116 -15.39 4.23 9.00
C GLY A 116 -14.58 3.48 10.06
N GLN A 117 -14.84 2.19 10.28
CA GLN A 117 -14.01 1.35 11.14
C GLN A 117 -12.93 0.64 10.33
N LEU A 118 -11.70 0.64 10.84
CA LEU A 118 -10.53 0.04 10.21
C LEU A 118 -9.70 -0.69 11.26
N ILE A 119 -8.87 -1.62 10.78
CA ILE A 119 -7.82 -2.26 11.57
C ILE A 119 -6.47 -1.79 11.02
N ILE A 120 -5.59 -1.32 11.90
CA ILE A 120 -4.22 -0.92 11.54
C ILE A 120 -3.22 -1.91 12.11
N GLU A 121 -2.34 -2.38 11.24
CA GLU A 121 -1.14 -3.13 11.56
C GLU A 121 0.08 -2.28 11.17
N SER A 122 0.94 -1.98 12.14
CA SER A 122 2.14 -1.17 11.93
C SER A 122 3.26 -1.61 12.85
N PRO A 123 4.52 -1.62 12.39
CA PRO A 123 5.68 -1.92 13.23
C PRO A 123 5.87 -0.94 14.40
N LYS A 124 5.27 0.26 14.32
CA LYS A 124 5.30 1.24 15.41
C LYS A 124 4.45 0.84 16.61
N PHE A 125 3.46 -0.02 16.40
CA PHE A 125 2.54 -0.46 17.45
C PHE A 125 2.87 -1.88 17.84
N ARG A 126 2.85 -2.16 19.15
CA ARG A 126 3.11 -3.52 19.66
C ARG A 126 1.97 -4.49 19.37
N GLN A 127 0.82 -3.98 18.96
CA GLN A 127 -0.40 -4.73 18.67
C GLN A 127 -1.16 -4.13 17.50
N VAL A 128 -1.96 -4.95 16.88
CA VAL A 128 -2.94 -4.52 15.87
C VAL A 128 -4.02 -3.68 16.56
N MET A 129 -4.36 -2.54 15.97
CA MET A 129 -5.33 -1.61 16.56
C MET A 129 -6.59 -1.48 15.69
N GLN A 130 -7.75 -1.49 16.32
CA GLN A 130 -9.00 -1.08 15.68
C GLN A 130 -9.18 0.42 15.88
N ILE A 131 -9.47 1.12 14.80
CA ILE A 131 -9.73 2.56 14.81
C ILE A 131 -11.08 2.88 14.18
N LYS A 132 -11.62 4.06 14.49
CA LYS A 132 -12.80 4.62 13.85
C LYS A 132 -12.47 6.02 13.36
N PHE A 133 -12.66 6.24 12.06
CA PHE A 133 -12.56 7.58 11.47
C PHE A 133 -13.82 8.39 11.83
N PRO A 134 -13.67 9.70 12.09
CA PRO A 134 -14.83 10.58 12.17
C PRO A 134 -15.55 10.65 10.82
N PHE A 135 -16.83 10.99 10.87
CA PHE A 135 -17.56 11.29 9.64
C PHE A 135 -16.92 12.47 8.90
N PRO A 136 -16.81 12.43 7.56
CA PRO A 136 -16.35 13.57 6.81
C PRO A 136 -17.19 14.81 7.12
N PRO A 137 -16.58 16.01 7.27
CA PRO A 137 -17.31 17.23 7.61
C PRO A 137 -18.15 17.80 6.44
N TYR A 138 -18.14 17.14 5.27
CA TYR A 138 -18.91 17.53 4.09
C TYR A 138 -20.06 16.55 3.85
N ASN A 139 -21.17 17.07 3.35
CA ASN A 139 -22.32 16.24 2.95
C ASN A 139 -21.92 15.35 1.78
N GLN A 140 -21.91 14.06 1.97
CA GLN A 140 -21.84 13.13 0.84
C GLN A 140 -23.22 13.08 0.17
N PRO A 141 -23.34 13.24 -1.14
CA PRO A 141 -24.60 12.97 -1.82
C PRO A 141 -25.01 11.52 -1.53
N LYS A 142 -26.27 11.36 -1.14
CA LYS A 142 -26.88 10.04 -0.87
C LYS A 142 -27.02 9.25 -2.17
#